data_8aaeebb4ad50d50eb0c232e631a44a2b
#
_entry.id   8aaeebb4ad50d50eb0c232e631a44a2b
#
_cell.length_a   1.000
_cell.length_b   1.000
_cell.length_c   1.000
_cell.angle_alpha   90.00
_cell.angle_beta   90.00
_cell.angle_gamma   90.00
#
_symmetry.space_group_name_H-M   'P 1'
#
loop_
_entity.id
_entity.type
_entity.pdbx_description
1 polymer ?
#
loop_
_entity_poly.entity_id
_entity_poly.type
_entity_poly.pdbx_seq_one_letter_code
_entity_poly.pdbx_strand_id
1 'polypeptide(L)'
;MSAKSELFKSYIDKWVAKTWLGWWKIEVEFCDSHEFIKIEGSDTALAYCHTSWEYMNALIRVNLDELEEVKEENIELIAVHELMHVFLKETQEEGIEHEERVATVLAKSFLMAGDK
;
A
#
# COMPACT_ATOMS: atom_id res chain seq x y z
N MET A 1 -17.99 0.75 -5.77
CA MET A 1 -16.56 0.39 -5.88
C MET A 1 -16.44 -0.95 -6.60
N SER A 2 -15.34 -1.16 -7.29
CA SER A 2 -15.11 -2.41 -7.99
C SER A 2 -14.79 -3.56 -7.02
N ALA A 3 -14.93 -4.79 -7.51
CA ALA A 3 -14.58 -5.97 -6.73
C ALA A 3 -13.09 -5.95 -6.33
N LYS A 4 -12.21 -5.45 -7.21
CA LYS A 4 -10.78 -5.37 -6.92
C LYS A 4 -10.46 -4.34 -5.86
N SER A 5 -11.16 -3.19 -5.84
CA SER A 5 -10.94 -2.19 -4.80
C SER A 5 -11.40 -2.69 -3.43
N GLU A 6 -12.50 -3.41 -3.37
CA GLU A 6 -12.98 -4.02 -2.13
C GLU A 6 -12.00 -5.09 -1.64
N LEU A 7 -11.49 -5.89 -2.56
CA LEU A 7 -10.51 -6.93 -2.25
C LEU A 7 -9.21 -6.31 -1.72
N PHE A 8 -8.71 -5.27 -2.39
CA PHE A 8 -7.52 -4.55 -1.95
C PHE A 8 -7.70 -4.05 -0.51
N LYS A 9 -8.81 -3.38 -0.23
CA LYS A 9 -9.07 -2.85 1.11
C LYS A 9 -9.17 -3.97 2.14
N SER A 10 -9.77 -5.10 1.79
CA SER A 10 -9.87 -6.22 2.72
C SER A 10 -8.50 -6.78 3.07
N TYR A 11 -7.58 -6.82 2.12
CA TYR A 11 -6.22 -7.26 2.39
C TYR A 11 -5.45 -6.25 3.24
N ILE A 12 -5.66 -4.95 3.01
CA ILE A 12 -5.07 -3.92 3.88
C ILE A 12 -5.52 -4.15 5.33
N ASP A 13 -6.82 -4.31 5.56
CA ASP A 13 -7.37 -4.52 6.90
C ASP A 13 -6.84 -5.80 7.55
N LYS A 14 -6.76 -6.88 6.76
CA LYS A 14 -6.22 -8.16 7.23
C LYS A 14 -4.80 -8.03 7.74
N TRP A 15 -3.93 -7.39 6.96
CA TRP A 15 -2.51 -7.32 7.27
C TRP A 15 -2.17 -6.24 8.30
N VAL A 16 -2.97 -5.18 8.39
CA VAL A 16 -2.85 -4.23 9.50
C VAL A 16 -3.09 -4.95 10.83
N ALA A 17 -4.08 -5.82 10.88
CA ALA A 17 -4.39 -6.59 12.09
C ALA A 17 -3.29 -7.60 12.44
N LYS A 18 -2.53 -8.08 11.47
CA LYS A 18 -1.48 -9.09 11.67
C LYS A 18 -0.09 -8.53 11.93
N THR A 19 0.08 -7.21 11.76
CA THR A 19 1.36 -6.56 11.93
C THR A 19 1.26 -5.53 13.04
N TRP A 20 2.41 -4.97 13.45
CA TRP A 20 2.41 -3.88 14.44
C TRP A 20 1.85 -2.57 13.87
N LEU A 21 1.48 -2.56 12.60
CA LEU A 21 0.80 -1.41 12.00
C LEU A 21 -0.63 -1.21 12.55
N GLY A 22 -1.11 -2.13 13.41
CA GLY A 22 -2.38 -1.95 14.10
C GLY A 22 -2.48 -0.69 14.94
N TRP A 23 -1.35 -0.10 15.32
CA TRP A 23 -1.31 1.18 16.02
C TRP A 23 -1.50 2.37 15.09
N TRP A 24 -1.40 2.16 13.77
CA TRP A 24 -1.53 3.19 12.76
C TRP A 24 -2.97 3.32 12.30
N LYS A 25 -3.39 4.55 12.06
CA LYS A 25 -4.63 4.80 11.35
C LYS A 25 -4.32 4.81 9.86
N ILE A 26 -4.76 3.79 9.16
CA ILE A 26 -4.47 3.63 7.74
C ILE A 26 -5.78 3.79 6.96
N GLU A 27 -5.79 4.76 6.06
CA GLU A 27 -6.93 5.03 5.19
C GLU A 27 -6.55 4.71 3.76
N VAL A 28 -7.51 4.19 3.00
CA VAL A 28 -7.33 3.88 1.59
C VAL A 28 -8.31 4.74 0.81
N GLU A 29 -7.79 5.47 -0.16
CA GLU A 29 -8.58 6.31 -1.06
C GLU A 29 -8.39 5.83 -2.48
N PHE A 30 -9.48 5.66 -3.21
CA PHE A 30 -9.46 5.22 -4.61
C PHE A 30 -9.82 6.38 -5.50
N CYS A 31 -9.02 6.60 -6.56
CA CYS A 31 -9.24 7.65 -7.54
C CYS A 31 -9.15 7.08 -8.93
N ASP A 32 -9.85 7.68 -9.91
CA ASP A 32 -9.60 7.35 -11.31
C ASP A 32 -8.26 7.96 -11.74
N SER A 33 -7.77 7.58 -12.92
CA SER A 33 -6.48 8.07 -13.42
C SER A 33 -6.43 9.58 -13.54
N HIS A 34 -7.51 10.21 -13.96
CA HIS A 34 -7.57 11.65 -14.16
C HIS A 34 -7.35 12.40 -12.82
N GLU A 35 -8.06 11.96 -11.79
CA GLU A 35 -7.95 12.52 -10.46
C GLU A 35 -6.59 12.22 -9.83
N PHE A 36 -6.10 11.01 -10.03
CA PHE A 36 -4.80 10.57 -9.53
C PHE A 36 -3.67 11.42 -10.08
N ILE A 37 -3.70 11.71 -11.39
CA ILE A 37 -2.71 12.58 -12.03
C ILE A 37 -2.72 13.98 -11.40
N LYS A 38 -3.90 14.53 -11.15
CA LYS A 38 -4.04 15.86 -10.57
C LYS A 38 -3.40 15.96 -9.19
N ILE A 39 -3.56 14.91 -8.39
CA ILE A 39 -3.11 14.93 -7.00
C ILE A 39 -1.66 14.48 -6.87
N GLU A 40 -1.29 13.40 -7.56
CA GLU A 40 0.03 12.77 -7.39
C GLU A 40 1.04 13.11 -8.49
N GLY A 41 0.57 13.67 -9.60
CA GLY A 41 1.44 14.05 -10.70
C GLY A 41 1.90 12.91 -11.60
N SER A 42 1.37 11.71 -11.42
CA SER A 42 1.72 10.56 -12.24
C SER A 42 0.48 9.73 -12.55
N ASP A 43 0.37 9.26 -13.79
CA ASP A 43 -0.73 8.39 -14.22
C ASP A 43 -0.32 6.93 -14.33
N THR A 44 0.96 6.62 -14.17
CA THR A 44 1.49 5.27 -14.35
C THR A 44 1.67 4.53 -13.02
N ALA A 45 1.69 5.24 -11.91
CA ALA A 45 1.83 4.60 -10.61
C ALA A 45 0.51 3.97 -10.19
N LEU A 46 0.60 2.82 -9.54
CA LEU A 46 -0.57 2.13 -9.00
C LEU A 46 -1.07 2.81 -7.73
N ALA A 47 -0.17 3.23 -6.87
CA ALA A 47 -0.53 3.84 -5.59
C ALA A 47 0.60 4.71 -5.05
N TYR A 48 0.22 5.64 -4.19
CA TYR A 48 1.16 6.43 -3.39
C TYR A 48 0.75 6.39 -1.93
N CYS A 49 1.76 6.34 -1.07
CA CYS A 49 1.57 6.27 0.37
C CYS A 49 2.05 7.58 0.99
N HIS A 50 1.16 8.25 1.70
CA HIS A 50 1.46 9.48 2.42
C HIS A 50 1.36 9.21 3.92
N THR A 51 2.43 9.49 4.66
CA THR A 51 2.48 9.17 6.08
C THR A 51 2.76 10.41 6.91
N SER A 52 2.18 10.41 8.12
CA SER A 52 2.53 11.32 9.19
C SER A 52 2.91 10.45 10.39
N TRP A 53 4.18 10.12 10.50
CA TRP A 53 4.65 9.17 11.51
C TRP A 53 4.43 9.68 12.93
N GLU A 54 4.50 10.99 13.12
CA GLU A 54 4.27 11.61 14.44
C GLU A 54 2.89 11.32 14.99
N TYR A 55 1.90 11.20 14.12
CA TYR A 55 0.52 10.94 14.49
C TYR A 55 0.09 9.51 14.14
N MET A 56 1.01 8.74 13.59
CA MET A 56 0.78 7.35 13.17
C MET A 56 -0.41 7.23 12.21
N ASN A 57 -0.45 8.15 11.24
CA ASN A 57 -1.48 8.17 10.19
C ASN A 57 -0.86 7.88 8.83
N ALA A 58 -1.56 7.16 8.01
CA ALA A 58 -1.17 6.93 6.63
C ALA A 58 -2.38 6.98 5.71
N LEU A 59 -2.16 7.52 4.52
CA LEU A 59 -3.14 7.48 3.44
C LEU A 59 -2.52 6.75 2.26
N ILE A 60 -3.16 5.68 1.82
CA ILE A 60 -2.76 4.97 0.61
C ILE A 60 -3.75 5.39 -0.48
N ARG A 61 -3.27 6.17 -1.45
CA ARG A 61 -4.10 6.60 -2.57
C ARG A 61 -3.84 5.67 -3.74
N VAL A 62 -4.90 5.05 -4.24
CA VAL A 62 -4.83 4.01 -5.25
C VAL A 62 -5.45 4.51 -6.55
N ASN A 63 -4.74 4.29 -7.65
CA ASN A 63 -5.23 4.56 -9.00
C ASN A 63 -6.09 3.37 -9.43
N LEU A 64 -7.42 3.57 -9.48
CA LEU A 64 -8.36 2.50 -9.80
C LEU A 64 -8.12 1.90 -11.18
N ASP A 65 -7.78 2.75 -12.16
CA ASP A 65 -7.59 2.26 -13.52
C ASP A 65 -6.40 1.31 -13.60
N GLU A 66 -5.33 1.60 -12.86
CA GLU A 66 -4.17 0.71 -12.79
C GLU A 66 -4.50 -0.56 -11.97
N LEU A 67 -5.28 -0.42 -10.90
CA LEU A 67 -5.66 -1.57 -10.08
C LEU A 67 -6.50 -2.57 -10.88
N GLU A 68 -7.38 -2.08 -11.76
CA GLU A 68 -8.22 -2.95 -12.59
C GLU A 68 -7.39 -3.81 -13.54
N GLU A 69 -6.17 -3.37 -13.89
CA GLU A 69 -5.26 -4.12 -14.74
C GLU A 69 -4.48 -5.20 -13.97
N VAL A 70 -4.52 -5.17 -12.65
CA VAL A 70 -3.82 -6.15 -11.82
C VAL A 70 -4.63 -7.44 -11.74
N LYS A 71 -3.92 -8.57 -11.88
CA LYS A 71 -4.55 -9.88 -11.70
C LYS A 71 -4.98 -10.04 -10.25
N GLU A 72 -6.16 -10.61 -10.06
CA GLU A 72 -6.74 -10.80 -8.73
C GLU A 72 -5.79 -11.52 -7.77
N GLU A 73 -5.06 -12.49 -8.27
CA GLU A 73 -4.08 -13.26 -7.49
C GLU A 73 -2.91 -12.41 -6.96
N ASN A 74 -2.67 -11.23 -7.55
CA ASN A 74 -1.58 -10.35 -7.17
C ASN A 74 -2.01 -9.20 -6.26
N ILE A 75 -3.30 -9.03 -6.00
CA ILE A 75 -3.81 -7.89 -5.22
C ILE A 75 -3.32 -7.93 -3.79
N GLU A 76 -3.28 -9.10 -3.16
CA GLU A 76 -2.77 -9.21 -1.80
C GLU A 76 -1.31 -8.78 -1.69
N LEU A 77 -0.49 -9.20 -2.63
CA LEU A 77 0.92 -8.81 -2.66
C LEU A 77 1.06 -7.28 -2.75
N ILE A 78 0.26 -6.66 -3.61
CA ILE A 78 0.31 -5.22 -3.78
C ILE A 78 -0.15 -4.50 -2.51
N ALA A 79 -1.20 -4.98 -1.85
CA ALA A 79 -1.67 -4.41 -0.59
C ALA A 79 -0.58 -4.45 0.47
N VAL A 80 0.08 -5.60 0.64
CA VAL A 80 1.16 -5.75 1.60
C VAL A 80 2.36 -4.89 1.23
N HIS A 81 2.66 -4.78 -0.07
CA HIS A 81 3.74 -3.90 -0.56
C HIS A 81 3.51 -2.44 -0.12
N GLU A 82 2.28 -1.95 -0.27
CA GLU A 82 1.96 -0.58 0.16
C GLU A 82 2.05 -0.41 1.68
N LEU A 83 1.66 -1.43 2.44
CA LEU A 83 1.82 -1.39 3.90
C LEU A 83 3.28 -1.36 4.31
N MET A 84 4.15 -2.02 3.54
CA MET A 84 5.59 -1.98 3.83
C MET A 84 6.16 -0.59 3.60
N HIS A 85 5.63 0.18 2.66
CA HIS A 85 6.00 1.59 2.51
C HIS A 85 5.65 2.39 3.76
N VAL A 86 4.49 2.16 4.36
CA VAL A 86 4.12 2.80 5.63
C VAL A 86 5.15 2.47 6.70
N PHE A 87 5.47 1.20 6.83
CA PHE A 87 6.46 0.72 7.80
C PHE A 87 7.83 1.36 7.61
N LEU A 88 8.28 1.46 6.36
CA LEU A 88 9.61 1.97 6.04
C LEU A 88 9.71 3.49 6.14
N LYS A 89 8.59 4.22 6.13
CA LYS A 89 8.61 5.68 6.24
C LYS A 89 9.23 6.17 7.53
N GLU A 90 9.13 5.42 8.61
CA GLU A 90 9.76 5.78 9.88
C GLU A 90 11.28 5.84 9.78
N THR A 91 11.85 5.11 8.83
CA THR A 91 13.29 5.03 8.65
C THR A 91 13.78 5.92 7.50
N GLN A 92 12.87 6.61 6.83
CA GLN A 92 13.18 7.36 5.61
C GLN A 92 14.17 8.51 5.83
N GLU A 93 14.15 9.12 7.00
CA GLU A 93 15.08 10.19 7.34
C GLU A 93 16.54 9.71 7.39
N GLU A 94 16.73 8.42 7.56
CA GLU A 94 18.05 7.81 7.55
C GLU A 94 18.48 7.32 6.18
N GLY A 95 17.67 7.60 5.15
CA GLY A 95 18.01 7.35 3.76
C GLY A 95 18.07 5.89 3.36
N ILE A 96 16.97 5.18 3.49
CA ILE A 96 16.91 3.82 2.95
C ILE A 96 16.95 3.91 1.43
N GLU A 97 18.05 3.44 0.86
CA GLU A 97 18.15 3.30 -0.59
C GLU A 97 17.33 2.08 -1.01
N HIS A 98 16.73 2.18 -2.18
CA HIS A 98 15.96 1.06 -2.77
C HIS A 98 14.73 0.65 -1.95
N GLU A 99 14.00 1.62 -1.42
CA GLU A 99 12.78 1.37 -0.63
C GLU A 99 11.80 0.42 -1.36
N GLU A 100 11.61 0.61 -2.67
CA GLU A 100 10.73 -0.24 -3.46
C GLU A 100 11.15 -1.70 -3.41
N ARG A 101 12.44 -1.96 -3.54
CA ARG A 101 12.97 -3.31 -3.48
C ARG A 101 12.79 -3.92 -2.10
N VAL A 102 13.06 -3.16 -1.06
CA VAL A 102 12.91 -3.62 0.33
C VAL A 102 11.44 -3.90 0.62
N ALA A 103 10.55 -3.01 0.21
CA ALA A 103 9.11 -3.20 0.39
C ALA A 103 8.64 -4.48 -0.30
N THR A 104 9.12 -4.75 -1.51
CA THR A 104 8.75 -5.96 -2.25
C THR A 104 9.22 -7.22 -1.54
N VAL A 105 10.47 -7.23 -1.08
CA VAL A 105 11.04 -8.39 -0.37
C VAL A 105 10.29 -8.64 0.93
N LEU A 106 10.02 -7.60 1.69
CA LEU A 106 9.26 -7.71 2.94
C LEU A 106 7.85 -8.21 2.69
N ALA A 107 7.18 -7.69 1.66
CA ALA A 107 5.82 -8.12 1.32
C ALA A 107 5.77 -9.61 1.02
N LYS A 108 6.69 -10.10 0.21
CA LYS A 108 6.77 -11.52 -0.10
C LYS A 108 7.07 -12.37 1.12
N SER A 109 7.95 -11.89 1.99
CA SER A 109 8.32 -12.60 3.21
C SER A 109 7.11 -12.71 4.17
N PHE A 110 6.35 -11.64 4.33
CA PHE A 110 5.16 -11.63 5.17
C PHE A 110 4.10 -12.58 4.64
N LEU A 111 3.89 -12.59 3.32
CA LEU A 111 2.91 -13.50 2.71
C LEU A 111 3.30 -14.94 2.93
N MET A 112 4.56 -15.28 2.78
CA MET A 112 5.06 -16.64 3.02
C MET A 112 4.86 -17.06 4.48
N ALA A 113 5.13 -16.16 5.43
CA ALA A 113 4.95 -16.41 6.84
C ALA A 113 3.46 -16.52 7.21
N GLY A 114 2.61 -15.73 6.56
CA GLY A 114 1.17 -15.71 6.83
C GLY A 114 0.44 -16.96 6.36
N ASP A 115 1.03 -17.70 5.44
CA ASP A 115 0.43 -18.93 4.89
C ASP A 115 0.64 -20.15 5.79
N LYS A 116 1.33 -20.00 6.89
CA LYS A 116 1.64 -21.11 7.82
C LYS A 116 0.73 -21.14 9.01
#